data_1732e6f5e17b3eb92879dc20497a749e
#
_entry.id   1732e6f5e17b3eb92879dc20497a749e
#
_cell.length_a   1.000
_cell.length_b   1.000
_cell.length_c   1.000
_cell.angle_alpha   90.00
_cell.angle_beta   90.00
_cell.angle_gamma   90.00
#
_symmetry.space_group_name_H-M   'P 1'
#
loop_
_entity.id
_entity.type
_entity.pdbx_description
1 polymer ?
#
loop_
_entity_poly.entity_id
_entity_poly.type
_entity_poly.pdbx_seq_one_letter_code
_entity_poly.pdbx_strand_id
1 'polypeptide(L)'
;TEDDVREGLIASRIAAHAADIVKGVPGALERDLELARARKRLDWETQRRLAIDPAKFAAVRKRRKSKSKACSMCGDFCAMRIVGEFLDSGGKADGDCS
;
A
#
# COMPACT_ATOMS: atom_id res chain seq x y z
N THR A 1 -19.46 2.23 -20.81
CA THR A 1 -19.67 0.88 -20.29
C THR A 1 -19.76 0.90 -18.78
N GLU A 2 -20.17 -0.21 -18.21
CA GLU A 2 -20.24 -0.31 -16.75
C GLU A 2 -18.87 -0.12 -16.14
N ASP A 3 -17.82 -0.63 -16.77
CA ASP A 3 -16.47 -0.49 -16.26
C ASP A 3 -16.03 0.99 -16.26
N ASP A 4 -16.43 1.74 -17.26
CA ASP A 4 -16.09 3.15 -17.33
C ASP A 4 -16.77 3.93 -16.21
N VAL A 5 -18.03 3.60 -15.92
CA VAL A 5 -18.75 4.24 -14.82
C VAL A 5 -18.11 3.89 -13.48
N ARG A 6 -17.73 2.64 -13.33
CA ARG A 6 -17.07 2.18 -12.10
C ARG A 6 -15.75 2.91 -11.88
N GLU A 7 -14.93 3.01 -12.93
CA GLU A 7 -13.65 3.70 -12.83
C GLU A 7 -13.84 5.19 -12.50
N GLY A 8 -14.88 5.80 -13.06
CA GLY A 8 -15.20 7.19 -12.74
C GLY A 8 -15.58 7.38 -11.30
N LEU A 9 -16.37 6.45 -10.74
CA LEU A 9 -16.75 6.51 -9.33
C LEU A 9 -15.54 6.33 -8.42
N ILE A 10 -14.64 5.41 -8.77
CA ILE A 10 -13.43 5.19 -7.98
C ILE A 10 -12.54 6.44 -8.02
N ALA A 11 -12.38 7.04 -9.19
CA ALA A 11 -11.59 8.26 -9.32
C ALA A 11 -12.17 9.39 -8.46
N SER A 12 -13.49 9.49 -8.43
CA SER A 12 -14.17 10.50 -7.59
C SER A 12 -13.92 10.22 -6.11
N ARG A 13 -13.90 8.96 -5.69
CA ARG A 13 -13.63 8.60 -4.31
C ARG A 13 -12.20 8.93 -3.91
N ILE A 14 -11.25 8.74 -4.82
CA ILE A 14 -9.86 9.10 -4.56
C ILE A 14 -9.73 10.61 -4.35
N ALA A 15 -10.37 11.39 -5.22
CA ALA A 15 -10.36 12.84 -5.09
C ALA A 15 -11.02 13.30 -3.79
N ALA A 16 -12.13 12.66 -3.43
CA ALA A 16 -12.84 13.01 -2.20
C ALA A 16 -12.00 12.66 -0.98
N HIS A 17 -11.28 11.55 -1.01
CA HIS A 17 -10.41 11.16 0.10
C HIS A 17 -9.28 12.16 0.29
N ALA A 18 -8.66 12.61 -0.81
CA ALA A 18 -7.62 13.63 -0.73
C ALA A 18 -8.16 14.93 -0.13
N ALA A 19 -9.36 15.34 -0.54
CA ALA A 19 -9.99 16.54 0.01
C ALA A 19 -10.30 16.37 1.50
N ASP A 20 -10.71 15.16 1.91
CA ASP A 20 -11.02 14.89 3.31
C ASP A 20 -9.78 15.05 4.19
N ILE A 21 -8.62 14.65 3.71
CA ILE A 21 -7.37 14.82 4.45
C ILE A 21 -7.10 16.30 4.67
N VAL A 22 -7.24 17.11 3.61
CA VAL A 22 -6.99 18.54 3.69
C VAL A 22 -7.99 19.22 4.63
N LYS A 23 -9.25 18.75 4.64
CA LYS A 23 -10.27 19.31 5.52
C LYS A 23 -10.13 18.85 6.96
N GLY A 24 -9.28 17.86 7.22
CA GLY A 24 -9.13 17.34 8.56
C GLY A 24 -10.25 16.41 9.02
N VAL A 25 -10.89 15.74 8.07
CA VAL A 25 -11.96 14.80 8.43
C VAL A 25 -11.38 13.68 9.29
N PRO A 26 -12.01 13.37 10.45
CA PRO A 26 -11.47 12.33 11.33
C PRO A 26 -11.32 10.99 10.61
N GLY A 27 -10.19 10.36 10.79
CA GLY A 27 -9.92 9.05 10.21
C GLY A 27 -9.32 9.06 8.82
N ALA A 28 -9.39 10.17 8.10
CA ALA A 28 -8.88 10.19 6.72
C ALA A 28 -7.37 10.04 6.67
N LEU A 29 -6.65 10.81 7.45
CA LEU A 29 -5.19 10.71 7.48
C LEU A 29 -4.75 9.41 8.13
N GLU A 30 -5.43 8.97 9.16
CA GLU A 30 -5.11 7.72 9.84
C GLU A 30 -5.20 6.52 8.90
N ARG A 31 -6.17 6.53 8.00
CA ARG A 31 -6.30 5.48 7.01
C ARG A 31 -5.08 5.41 6.10
N ASP A 32 -4.58 6.57 5.66
CA ASP A 32 -3.39 6.62 4.84
C ASP A 32 -2.15 6.16 5.59
N LEU A 33 -2.05 6.53 6.85
CA LEU A 33 -0.92 6.10 7.69
C LEU A 33 -0.95 4.59 7.91
N GLU A 34 -2.13 4.03 8.11
CA GLU A 34 -2.26 2.59 8.28
C GLU A 34 -1.87 1.86 6.99
N LEU A 35 -2.28 2.38 5.85
CA LEU A 35 -1.89 1.81 4.56
C LEU A 35 -0.38 1.90 4.35
N ALA A 36 0.23 3.02 4.72
CA ALA A 36 1.67 3.20 4.60
C ALA A 36 2.42 2.20 5.47
N ARG A 37 1.92 1.94 6.69
CA ARG A 37 2.53 0.95 7.56
C ARG A 37 2.40 -0.46 6.98
N ALA A 38 1.26 -0.78 6.39
CA ALA A 38 1.05 -2.07 5.75
C ALA A 38 2.01 -2.25 4.56
N ARG A 39 2.22 -1.19 3.78
CA ARG A 39 3.17 -1.24 2.68
C ARG A 39 4.59 -1.48 3.16
N LYS A 40 4.97 -0.86 4.25
CA LYS A 40 6.30 -1.04 4.82
C LYS A 40 6.51 -2.49 5.26
N ARG A 41 5.47 -3.11 5.81
CA ARG A 41 5.54 -4.51 6.26
C ARG A 41 5.32 -5.50 5.12
N LEU A 42 4.99 -5.02 3.92
CA LEU A 42 4.62 -5.86 2.79
C LEU A 42 3.42 -6.75 3.14
N ASP A 43 2.49 -6.18 3.89
CA ASP A 43 1.26 -6.85 4.32
C ASP A 43 0.21 -6.64 3.23
N TRP A 44 0.16 -7.53 2.27
CA TRP A 44 -0.70 -7.38 1.10
C TRP A 44 -2.17 -7.49 1.42
N GLU A 45 -2.53 -8.30 2.41
CA GLU A 45 -3.94 -8.44 2.80
C GLU A 45 -4.49 -7.16 3.42
N THR A 46 -3.72 -6.51 4.29
CA THR A 46 -4.13 -5.24 4.87
C THR A 46 -4.20 -4.16 3.79
N GLN A 47 -3.25 -4.16 2.87
CA GLN A 47 -3.28 -3.20 1.76
C GLN A 47 -4.53 -3.39 0.92
N ARG A 48 -4.92 -4.63 0.64
CA ARG A 48 -6.13 -4.92 -0.12
C ARG A 48 -7.35 -4.41 0.63
N ARG A 49 -7.41 -4.65 1.92
CA ARG A 49 -8.55 -4.24 2.75
C ARG A 49 -8.70 -2.71 2.81
N LEU A 50 -7.58 -2.01 2.82
CA LEU A 50 -7.59 -0.55 2.92
C LEU A 50 -7.64 0.15 1.56
N ALA A 51 -7.45 -0.57 0.48
CA ALA A 51 -7.46 0.04 -0.85
C ALA A 51 -8.85 0.59 -1.18
N ILE A 52 -8.89 1.69 -1.92
CA ILE A 52 -10.16 2.26 -2.35
C ILE A 52 -10.85 1.31 -3.33
N ASP A 53 -10.09 0.60 -4.12
CA ASP A 53 -10.63 -0.40 -5.05
C ASP A 53 -9.98 -1.75 -4.77
N PRO A 54 -10.44 -2.48 -3.74
CA PRO A 54 -9.82 -3.75 -3.37
C PRO A 54 -9.85 -4.80 -4.47
N ALA A 55 -10.91 -4.81 -5.27
CA ALA A 55 -11.03 -5.79 -6.35
C ALA A 55 -9.97 -5.57 -7.41
N LYS A 56 -9.72 -4.33 -7.78
CA LYS A 56 -8.70 -4.01 -8.78
C LYS A 56 -7.30 -4.29 -8.22
N PHE A 57 -7.09 -3.95 -6.95
CA PHE A 57 -5.82 -4.24 -6.28
C PHE A 57 -5.52 -5.74 -6.34
N ALA A 58 -6.49 -6.57 -5.98
CA ALA A 58 -6.32 -8.02 -5.98
C ALA A 58 -6.08 -8.55 -7.40
N ALA A 59 -6.79 -8.03 -8.39
CA ALA A 59 -6.64 -8.47 -9.77
C ALA A 59 -5.26 -8.14 -10.32
N VAL A 60 -4.77 -6.94 -10.05
CA VAL A 60 -3.45 -6.53 -10.52
C VAL A 60 -2.36 -7.35 -9.82
N ARG A 61 -2.50 -7.54 -8.51
CA ARG A 61 -1.55 -8.35 -7.74
C ARG A 61 -1.48 -9.78 -8.25
N LYS A 62 -2.63 -10.35 -8.58
CA LYS A 62 -2.71 -11.71 -9.10
C LYS A 62 -2.04 -11.83 -10.46
N ARG A 63 -2.26 -10.86 -11.35
CA ARG A 63 -1.68 -10.89 -12.70
C ARG A 63 -0.17 -10.71 -12.67
N ARG A 64 0.33 -9.92 -11.73
CA ARG A 64 1.75 -9.60 -11.65
C ARG A 64 2.38 -10.29 -10.45
N LYS A 65 2.06 -11.56 -10.29
CA LYS A 65 2.51 -12.31 -9.13
C LYS A 65 4.02 -12.34 -9.02
N SER A 66 4.52 -12.03 -7.84
CA SER A 66 5.93 -12.11 -7.52
C SER A 66 6.19 -13.40 -6.75
N LYS A 67 7.39 -13.92 -6.83
CA LYS A 67 7.78 -15.14 -6.10
C LYS A 67 7.97 -14.87 -4.62
N SER A 68 8.08 -13.62 -4.22
CA SER A 68 8.29 -13.27 -2.82
C SER A 68 7.21 -12.30 -2.36
N LYS A 69 7.29 -11.85 -1.12
CA LYS A 69 6.39 -10.83 -0.61
C LYS A 69 6.62 -9.48 -1.28
N ALA A 70 7.70 -9.33 -2.03
CA ALA A 70 8.05 -8.06 -2.63
C ALA A 70 7.03 -7.62 -3.67
N CYS A 71 7.04 -6.34 -3.96
CA CYS A 71 6.21 -5.78 -5.01
C CYS A 71 6.60 -6.39 -6.36
N SER A 72 5.62 -6.73 -7.18
CA SER A 72 5.88 -7.34 -8.48
C SER A 72 6.66 -6.45 -9.44
N MET A 73 6.67 -5.15 -9.20
CA MET A 73 7.40 -4.23 -10.06
C MET A 73 8.90 -4.30 -9.83
N CYS A 74 9.33 -4.48 -8.60
CA CYS A 74 10.75 -4.52 -8.25
C CYS A 74 11.26 -5.93 -8.00
N GLY A 75 10.38 -6.86 -7.68
CA GLY A 75 10.77 -8.23 -7.40
C GLY A 75 11.78 -8.31 -6.26
N ASP A 76 12.89 -8.99 -6.52
CA ASP A 76 13.92 -9.18 -5.49
C ASP A 76 14.64 -7.89 -5.11
N PHE A 77 14.48 -6.85 -5.91
CA PHE A 77 15.12 -5.57 -5.62
C PHE A 77 14.16 -4.57 -4.96
N CYS A 78 13.08 -5.05 -4.36
CA CYS A 78 12.12 -4.18 -3.68
C CYS A 78 12.77 -3.52 -2.47
N ALA A 79 12.80 -2.20 -2.46
CA ALA A 79 13.41 -1.45 -1.37
C ALA A 79 12.76 -1.76 -0.02
N MET A 80 11.44 -1.91 0.00
CA MET A 80 10.74 -2.21 1.25
C MET A 80 11.17 -3.55 1.82
N ARG A 81 11.34 -4.56 0.95
CA ARG A 81 11.78 -5.88 1.40
C ARG A 81 13.23 -5.84 1.87
N ILE A 82 14.10 -5.21 1.10
CA ILE A 82 15.51 -5.17 1.43
C ILE A 82 15.76 -4.42 2.73
N VAL A 83 15.17 -3.24 2.87
CA VAL A 83 15.33 -2.45 4.09
C VAL A 83 14.72 -3.16 5.28
N GLY A 84 13.56 -3.77 5.09
CA GLY A 84 12.90 -4.51 6.17
C GLY A 84 13.75 -5.68 6.65
N GLU A 85 14.31 -6.45 5.73
CA GLU A 85 15.17 -7.57 6.07
C GLU A 85 16.43 -7.12 6.78
N PHE A 86 17.01 -6.02 6.32
CA PHE A 86 18.20 -5.48 6.96
C PHE A 86 17.91 -5.07 8.40
N LEU A 87 16.82 -4.35 8.62
CA LEU A 87 16.46 -3.93 9.96
C LEU A 87 16.12 -5.10 10.87
N ASP A 88 15.45 -6.11 10.32
CA ASP A 88 15.07 -7.28 11.10
C ASP A 88 16.26 -8.16 11.43
N SER A 89 17.27 -8.17 10.55
CA SER A 89 18.44 -9.03 10.78
C SER A 89 19.51 -8.40 11.64
N GLY A 90 19.24 -7.26 12.20
CA GLY A 90 20.22 -6.69 13.11
C GLY A 90 20.88 -5.46 12.64
N GLY A 91 20.53 -4.97 11.49
CA GLY A 91 21.06 -3.70 11.07
C GLY A 91 20.85 -2.69 12.12
N LYS A 92 19.84 -2.91 12.96
CA LYS A 92 19.56 -1.98 13.97
C LYS A 92 20.68 -1.94 14.97
N ALA A 93 21.47 -2.90 15.00
CA ALA A 93 22.50 -2.90 15.97
C ALA A 93 23.36 -1.70 15.73
N ASP A 94 23.40 -1.33 14.52
CA ASP A 94 24.22 -0.21 14.31
C ASP A 94 23.32 0.87 14.44
N GLY A 95 22.21 0.59 14.27
CA GLY A 95 21.33 1.60 14.28
C GLY A 95 21.05 2.16 15.57
N ASP A 96 21.46 1.75 16.35
CA ASP A 96 21.38 2.37 17.46
C ASP A 96 21.01 3.70 17.21
N CYS A 97 21.08 4.11 16.20
CA CYS A 97 20.63 5.40 15.94
C CYS A 97 19.17 5.38 16.11
N SER A 98 18.60 4.45 16.46
CA SER A 98 17.22 4.54 16.71
C SER A 98 16.80 5.45 17.78
#